data_5f83082f302b7ae3a1decbf28a4ae86c
#
_entry.id   5f83082f302b7ae3a1decbf28a4ae86c
#
_cell.length_a   1.000
_cell.length_b   1.000
_cell.length_c   1.000
_cell.angle_alpha   90.00
_cell.angle_beta   90.00
_cell.angle_gamma   90.00
#
_symmetry.space_group_name_H-M   'P 1'
#
loop_
_entity.id
_entity.type
_entity.pdbx_description
1 polymer ?
#
loop_
_entity_poly.entity_id
_entity_poly.type
_entity_poly.pdbx_seq_one_letter_code
_entity_poly.pdbx_strand_id
1 'polypeptide(L)'
;MGSGSACSGSALTYQLSVTAVVRRRVDVIAKWSSRHLSGSAKSPRIIASVSPGGHAATTVVASAATAFLSGSLPLATAVAFGGFFIDVDHAVDYVLFNRQRDLRPAAFLRYYLEARPERVVLALHSWELFALLVAIAWWTGWPLLWGYLGGAAMHLLLDIAFNGALVPTNILAFYSFTYRAFHGFSGAALHGHRDRVVPVKFWSAFFKGASSGD
;
A
#
# COMPACT_ATOMS: atom_id res chain seq x y z
N MET A 1 19.12 -55.27 29.17
CA MET A 1 18.66 -54.44 30.29
C MET A 1 19.14 -53.03 30.02
N GLY A 2 18.37 -52.21 29.48
CA GLY A 2 17.50 -51.21 30.08
C GLY A 2 18.21 -49.88 29.92
N SER A 3 17.72 -48.99 29.08
CA SER A 3 16.95 -47.78 29.38
C SER A 3 16.92 -46.86 28.13
N GLY A 4 15.87 -46.91 27.42
CA GLY A 4 15.48 -45.87 26.47
C GLY A 4 14.20 -45.27 27.02
N SER A 5 14.15 -43.94 27.26
CA SER A 5 12.98 -43.11 27.23
C SER A 5 13.15 -41.85 28.13
N ALA A 6 13.68 -40.79 27.55
CA ALA A 6 13.48 -39.45 28.09
C ALA A 6 13.78 -38.37 27.03
N CYS A 7 13.08 -38.35 25.90
CA CYS A 7 13.23 -37.26 24.91
C CYS A 7 11.95 -36.80 24.23
N SER A 8 10.76 -37.26 24.66
CA SER A 8 9.50 -36.87 23.98
C SER A 8 8.72 -35.76 24.67
N GLY A 9 9.06 -35.37 25.89
CA GLY A 9 8.31 -34.37 26.67
C GLY A 9 8.58 -32.90 26.29
N SER A 10 9.79 -32.58 25.88
CA SER A 10 10.19 -31.17 25.63
C SER A 10 9.69 -30.61 24.29
N ALA A 11 9.60 -31.42 23.27
CA ALA A 11 9.11 -31.00 21.96
C ALA A 11 7.61 -30.69 21.98
N LEU A 12 6.82 -31.50 22.70
CA LEU A 12 5.37 -31.30 22.81
C LEU A 12 5.04 -30.01 23.59
N THR A 13 5.76 -29.72 24.65
CA THR A 13 5.57 -28.50 25.46
C THR A 13 5.94 -27.25 24.69
N TYR A 14 6.98 -27.29 23.86
CA TYR A 14 7.37 -26.17 23.01
C TYR A 14 6.32 -25.89 21.92
N GLN A 15 5.80 -26.95 21.30
CA GLN A 15 4.77 -26.83 20.26
C GLN A 15 3.45 -26.26 20.81
N LEU A 16 3.06 -26.65 22.01
CA LEU A 16 1.86 -26.13 22.68
C LEU A 16 2.03 -24.64 23.08
N SER A 17 3.22 -24.21 23.47
CA SER A 17 3.47 -22.81 23.82
C SER A 17 3.48 -21.90 22.59
N VAL A 18 4.07 -22.34 21.47
CA VAL A 18 4.06 -21.58 20.22
C VAL A 18 2.64 -21.43 19.66
N THR A 19 1.84 -22.50 19.69
CA THR A 19 0.45 -22.49 19.22
C THR A 19 -0.41 -21.57 20.08
N ALA A 20 -0.21 -21.53 21.39
CA ALA A 20 -0.92 -20.65 22.30
C ALA A 20 -0.57 -19.17 22.10
N VAL A 21 0.72 -18.86 21.83
CA VAL A 21 1.17 -17.49 21.54
C VAL A 21 0.64 -17.01 20.19
N VAL A 22 0.65 -17.86 19.17
CA VAL A 22 0.11 -17.53 17.83
C VAL A 22 -1.41 -17.33 17.94
N ARG A 23 -2.13 -18.20 18.63
CA ARG A 23 -3.58 -18.07 18.84
C ARG A 23 -3.93 -16.77 19.56
N ARG A 24 -3.21 -16.42 20.64
CA ARG A 24 -3.42 -15.14 21.32
C ARG A 24 -3.18 -13.93 20.42
N ARG A 25 -2.18 -13.96 19.55
CA ARG A 25 -1.93 -12.86 18.61
C ARG A 25 -3.02 -12.76 17.53
N VAL A 26 -3.49 -13.89 17.03
CA VAL A 26 -4.60 -13.93 16.07
C VAL A 26 -5.88 -13.40 16.72
N ASP A 27 -6.19 -13.78 17.97
CA ASP A 27 -7.37 -13.30 18.71
C ASP A 27 -7.28 -11.81 19.01
N VAL A 28 -6.09 -11.28 19.31
CA VAL A 28 -5.87 -9.84 19.50
C VAL A 28 -6.09 -9.07 18.20
N ILE A 29 -5.59 -9.59 17.08
CA ILE A 29 -5.78 -8.98 15.75
C ILE A 29 -7.25 -9.06 15.33
N ALA A 30 -7.92 -10.20 15.54
CA ALA A 30 -9.34 -10.36 15.24
C ALA A 30 -10.22 -9.45 16.12
N LYS A 31 -9.89 -9.30 17.40
CA LYS A 31 -10.60 -8.42 18.33
C LYS A 31 -10.32 -6.93 18.07
N TRP A 32 -9.14 -6.61 17.56
CA TRP A 32 -8.80 -5.27 17.10
C TRP A 32 -9.57 -4.93 15.82
N SER A 33 -9.59 -5.85 14.86
CA SER A 33 -10.33 -5.73 13.61
C SER A 33 -11.84 -5.60 13.84
N SER A 34 -12.45 -6.43 14.70
CA SER A 34 -13.89 -6.38 14.96
C SER A 34 -14.33 -5.10 15.68
N ARG A 35 -13.52 -4.54 16.58
CA ARG A 35 -13.84 -3.25 17.25
C ARG A 35 -13.76 -2.05 16.31
N HIS A 36 -12.97 -2.15 15.23
CA HIS A 36 -12.83 -1.07 14.25
C HIS A 36 -13.83 -1.18 13.09
N LEU A 37 -14.42 -2.36 12.87
CA LEU A 37 -15.40 -2.59 11.81
C LEU A 37 -16.86 -2.39 12.25
N SER A 38 -17.17 -2.38 13.57
CA SER A 38 -18.55 -2.27 14.07
C SER A 38 -19.01 -0.85 14.43
N GLY A 39 -18.23 0.18 14.11
CA GLY A 39 -18.54 1.57 14.44
C GLY A 39 -18.94 2.36 13.21
N SER A 40 -20.22 2.62 13.08
CA SER A 40 -20.89 3.82 12.54
C SER A 40 -19.95 4.91 12.01
N ALA A 41 -20.18 5.34 10.76
CA ALA A 41 -19.74 6.63 10.19
C ALA A 41 -18.47 7.25 10.84
N LYS A 42 -17.37 6.55 10.82
CA LYS A 42 -16.06 7.02 11.32
C LYS A 42 -15.13 7.10 10.12
N SER A 43 -14.52 8.11 9.87
CA SER A 43 -14.07 9.32 10.46
C SER A 43 -13.05 9.94 9.49
N PRO A 44 -12.88 11.24 9.47
CA PRO A 44 -11.89 11.95 8.64
C PRO A 44 -10.44 11.49 8.84
N ARG A 45 -10.13 10.75 9.90
CA ARG A 45 -8.78 10.24 10.22
C ARG A 45 -8.19 9.31 9.16
N ILE A 46 -9.02 8.57 8.41
CA ILE A 46 -8.53 7.63 7.38
C ILE A 46 -8.02 8.38 6.15
N ILE A 47 -8.63 9.52 5.83
CA ILE A 47 -8.21 10.35 4.69
C ILE A 47 -6.84 11.00 4.95
N ALA A 48 -6.52 11.30 6.21
CA ALA A 48 -5.24 11.88 6.58
C ALA A 48 -4.04 10.93 6.44
N SER A 49 -4.25 9.63 6.66
CA SER A 49 -3.19 8.62 6.59
C SER A 49 -2.81 8.23 5.15
N VAL A 50 -3.67 8.49 4.19
CA VAL A 50 -3.50 8.20 2.75
C VAL A 50 -2.99 9.44 1.98
N SER A 51 -2.54 10.49 2.68
CA SER A 51 -2.16 11.71 2.00
C SER A 51 -0.90 11.49 1.12
N PRO A 52 -0.91 11.92 -0.15
CA PRO A 52 0.30 11.95 -0.99
C PRO A 52 1.47 12.69 -0.33
N GLY A 53 1.20 13.58 0.62
CA GLY A 53 2.22 14.22 1.45
C GLY A 53 3.03 13.24 2.30
N GLY A 54 2.41 12.16 2.79
CA GLY A 54 3.08 11.10 3.53
C GLY A 54 4.06 10.33 2.64
N HIS A 55 3.63 9.93 1.45
CA HIS A 55 4.49 9.26 0.46
C HIS A 55 5.63 10.16 0.00
N ALA A 56 5.36 11.45 -0.23
CA ALA A 56 6.39 12.43 -0.57
C ALA A 56 7.44 12.56 0.54
N ALA A 57 7.01 12.75 1.78
CA ALA A 57 7.92 12.90 2.91
C ALA A 57 8.80 11.65 3.13
N THR A 58 8.20 10.45 3.11
CA THR A 58 8.94 9.19 3.28
C THR A 58 9.90 8.94 2.12
N THR A 59 9.52 9.28 0.89
CA THR A 59 10.41 9.16 -0.28
C THR A 59 11.60 10.11 -0.16
N VAL A 60 11.39 11.36 0.24
CA VAL A 60 12.49 12.32 0.48
C VAL A 60 13.44 11.81 1.57
N VAL A 61 12.90 11.33 2.69
CA VAL A 61 13.71 10.78 3.79
C VAL A 61 14.51 9.56 3.35
N ALA A 62 13.87 8.61 2.65
CA ALA A 62 14.55 7.40 2.16
C ALA A 62 15.65 7.74 1.15
N SER A 63 15.40 8.68 0.24
CA SER A 63 16.38 9.13 -0.75
C SER A 63 17.57 9.84 -0.08
N ALA A 64 17.30 10.73 0.88
CA ALA A 64 18.35 11.41 1.65
C ALA A 64 19.19 10.42 2.47
N ALA A 65 18.56 9.46 3.13
CA ALA A 65 19.25 8.38 3.85
C ALA A 65 20.11 7.54 2.90
N THR A 66 19.60 7.20 1.72
CA THR A 66 20.37 6.47 0.70
C THR A 66 21.58 7.27 0.24
N ALA A 67 21.43 8.57 -0.04
CA ALA A 67 22.56 9.44 -0.41
C ALA A 67 23.62 9.48 0.70
N PHE A 68 23.19 9.65 1.94
CA PHE A 68 24.09 9.73 3.09
C PHE A 68 24.84 8.41 3.35
N LEU A 69 24.12 7.28 3.33
CA LEU A 69 24.71 5.97 3.67
C LEU A 69 25.57 5.39 2.54
N SER A 70 25.18 5.61 1.28
CA SER A 70 25.91 5.04 0.13
C SER A 70 26.90 6.00 -0.53
N GLY A 71 26.82 7.30 -0.22
CA GLY A 71 27.57 8.34 -0.93
C GLY A 71 27.17 8.49 -2.41
N SER A 72 26.08 7.86 -2.86
CA SER A 72 25.68 7.78 -4.27
C SER A 72 24.41 8.58 -4.55
N LEU A 73 24.56 9.75 -5.17
CA LEU A 73 23.42 10.54 -5.63
C LEU A 73 22.60 9.81 -6.71
N PRO A 74 23.20 9.11 -7.71
CA PRO A 74 22.41 8.33 -8.66
C PRO A 74 21.52 7.28 -8.00
N LEU A 75 22.03 6.57 -6.98
CA LEU A 75 21.23 5.57 -6.25
C LEU A 75 20.10 6.22 -5.47
N ALA A 76 20.36 7.34 -4.79
CA ALA A 76 19.34 8.11 -4.09
C ALA A 76 18.26 8.64 -5.04
N THR A 77 18.66 9.09 -6.23
CA THR A 77 17.72 9.51 -7.28
C THR A 77 16.87 8.34 -7.76
N ALA A 78 17.46 7.15 -7.92
CA ALA A 78 16.71 5.95 -8.29
C ALA A 78 15.66 5.57 -7.23
N VAL A 79 15.99 5.69 -5.93
CA VAL A 79 15.02 5.51 -4.83
C VAL A 79 13.90 6.56 -4.91
N ALA A 80 14.24 7.82 -5.15
CA ALA A 80 13.23 8.89 -5.33
C ALA A 80 12.30 8.57 -6.51
N PHE A 81 12.87 8.12 -7.62
CA PHE A 81 12.11 7.73 -8.80
C PHE A 81 11.14 6.59 -8.49
N GLY A 82 11.59 5.53 -7.82
CA GLY A 82 10.71 4.42 -7.41
C GLY A 82 9.59 4.86 -6.50
N GLY A 83 9.86 5.76 -5.54
CA GLY A 83 8.87 6.25 -4.59
C GLY A 83 7.85 7.25 -5.17
N PHE A 84 8.20 7.98 -6.24
CA PHE A 84 7.30 8.97 -6.85
C PHE A 84 6.69 8.49 -8.17
N PHE A 85 7.50 7.88 -9.04
CA PHE A 85 7.06 7.55 -10.39
C PHE A 85 6.11 6.37 -10.47
N ILE A 86 6.02 5.58 -9.42
CA ILE A 86 5.02 4.52 -9.37
C ILE A 86 3.60 5.08 -9.50
N ASP A 87 3.34 6.28 -8.98
CA ASP A 87 2.04 6.97 -9.07
C ASP A 87 1.71 7.54 -10.45
N VAL A 88 2.64 7.51 -11.39
CA VAL A 88 2.37 7.97 -12.77
C VAL A 88 1.26 7.15 -13.43
N ASP A 89 1.11 5.88 -13.06
CA ASP A 89 0.03 5.06 -13.60
C ASP A 89 -1.37 5.52 -13.14
N HIS A 90 -1.51 6.17 -12.00
CA HIS A 90 -2.75 6.86 -11.63
C HIS A 90 -3.09 7.97 -12.63
N ALA A 91 -2.08 8.73 -13.10
CA ALA A 91 -2.30 9.75 -14.12
C ALA A 91 -2.65 9.11 -15.47
N VAL A 92 -2.02 7.99 -15.81
CA VAL A 92 -2.34 7.21 -17.03
C VAL A 92 -3.77 6.68 -16.94
N ASP A 93 -4.15 6.07 -15.83
CA ASP A 93 -5.52 5.59 -15.60
C ASP A 93 -6.54 6.72 -15.71
N TYR A 94 -6.25 7.87 -15.11
CA TYR A 94 -7.11 9.05 -15.13
C TYR A 94 -7.39 9.54 -16.56
N VAL A 95 -6.32 9.73 -17.34
CA VAL A 95 -6.44 10.31 -18.69
C VAL A 95 -6.89 9.29 -19.73
N LEU A 96 -6.22 8.12 -19.76
CA LEU A 96 -6.43 7.16 -20.86
C LEU A 96 -7.61 6.22 -20.61
N PHE A 97 -7.69 5.61 -19.44
CA PHE A 97 -8.71 4.59 -19.17
C PHE A 97 -10.01 5.17 -18.66
N ASN A 98 -9.95 6.26 -17.87
CA ASN A 98 -11.13 6.96 -17.35
C ASN A 98 -11.49 8.22 -18.15
N ARG A 99 -10.71 8.56 -19.20
CA ARG A 99 -10.98 9.64 -20.16
C ARG A 99 -11.24 11.01 -19.53
N GLN A 100 -10.62 11.27 -18.39
CA GLN A 100 -10.74 12.55 -17.70
C GLN A 100 -9.91 13.62 -18.41
N ARG A 101 -10.45 14.84 -18.53
CA ARG A 101 -9.81 15.95 -19.26
C ARG A 101 -9.39 17.10 -18.35
N ASP A 102 -9.88 17.13 -17.14
CA ASP A 102 -9.50 18.17 -16.16
C ASP A 102 -8.17 17.79 -15.48
N LEU A 103 -7.07 18.32 -16.01
CA LEU A 103 -5.71 18.02 -15.53
C LEU A 103 -5.30 18.85 -14.30
N ARG A 104 -6.20 19.62 -13.70
CA ARG A 104 -5.89 20.34 -12.46
C ARG A 104 -5.61 19.33 -11.33
N PRO A 105 -4.53 19.51 -10.56
CA PRO A 105 -4.18 18.56 -9.49
C PRO A 105 -5.31 18.32 -8.49
N ALA A 106 -6.09 19.36 -8.18
CA ALA A 106 -7.25 19.26 -7.30
C ALA A 106 -8.35 18.35 -7.86
N ALA A 107 -8.62 18.42 -9.17
CA ALA A 107 -9.62 17.58 -9.83
C ALA A 107 -9.16 16.12 -9.86
N PHE A 108 -7.88 15.88 -10.20
CA PHE A 108 -7.24 14.57 -10.20
C PHE A 108 -7.31 13.91 -8.81
N LEU A 109 -6.85 14.59 -7.78
CA LEU A 109 -6.84 14.06 -6.42
C LEU A 109 -8.25 13.80 -5.89
N ARG A 110 -9.17 14.72 -6.16
CA ARG A 110 -10.58 14.57 -5.79
C ARG A 110 -11.20 13.34 -6.44
N TYR A 111 -10.88 13.07 -7.71
CA TYR A 111 -11.38 11.93 -8.45
C TYR A 111 -11.04 10.61 -7.76
N TYR A 112 -9.80 10.43 -7.31
CA TYR A 112 -9.36 9.23 -6.59
C TYR A 112 -9.88 9.17 -5.15
N LEU A 113 -9.88 10.28 -4.43
CA LEU A 113 -10.36 10.32 -3.05
C LEU A 113 -11.86 10.06 -2.93
N GLU A 114 -12.64 10.45 -3.94
CA GLU A 114 -14.08 10.17 -4.01
C GLU A 114 -14.39 8.76 -4.54
N ALA A 115 -13.37 7.95 -4.81
CA ALA A 115 -13.50 6.60 -5.36
C ALA A 115 -14.31 6.55 -6.68
N ARG A 116 -14.08 7.54 -7.55
CA ARG A 116 -14.76 7.68 -8.85
C ARG A 116 -14.17 6.86 -10.02
N PRO A 117 -12.95 6.28 -9.97
CA PRO A 117 -12.43 5.55 -11.11
C PRO A 117 -13.37 4.42 -11.55
N GLU A 118 -13.80 4.48 -12.80
CA GLU A 118 -14.57 3.41 -13.42
C GLU A 118 -13.66 2.23 -13.79
N ARG A 119 -12.41 2.54 -14.15
CA ARG A 119 -11.37 1.56 -14.47
C ARG A 119 -10.13 1.80 -13.62
N VAL A 120 -9.55 0.71 -13.11
CA VAL A 120 -8.38 0.70 -12.25
C VAL A 120 -7.38 -0.31 -12.82
N VAL A 121 -6.47 0.16 -13.68
CA VAL A 121 -5.47 -0.69 -14.34
C VAL A 121 -4.18 -0.73 -13.52
N LEU A 122 -3.63 0.42 -13.15
CA LEU A 122 -2.50 0.62 -12.23
C LEU A 122 -1.34 -0.37 -12.49
N ALA A 123 -0.80 -0.36 -13.72
CA ALA A 123 0.19 -1.35 -14.15
C ALA A 123 1.46 -1.34 -13.28
N LEU A 124 1.91 -0.15 -12.83
CA LEU A 124 3.11 -0.01 -12.00
C LEU A 124 2.88 -0.49 -10.56
N HIS A 125 1.63 -0.43 -10.07
CA HIS A 125 1.22 -0.97 -8.78
C HIS A 125 0.85 -2.44 -8.90
N SER A 126 1.75 -3.29 -9.44
CA SER A 126 1.47 -4.72 -9.58
C SER A 126 2.60 -5.60 -9.10
N TRP A 127 2.24 -6.65 -8.37
CA TRP A 127 3.18 -7.66 -7.91
C TRP A 127 3.91 -8.33 -9.06
N GLU A 128 3.22 -8.56 -10.17
CA GLU A 128 3.75 -9.22 -11.35
C GLU A 128 4.87 -8.39 -11.99
N LEU A 129 4.64 -7.08 -12.18
CA LEU A 129 5.67 -6.19 -12.70
C LEU A 129 6.83 -6.06 -11.70
N PHE A 130 6.50 -5.95 -10.41
CA PHE A 130 7.53 -5.85 -9.37
C PHE A 130 8.42 -7.09 -9.36
N ALA A 131 7.83 -8.29 -9.41
CA ALA A 131 8.58 -9.55 -9.48
C ALA A 131 9.45 -9.65 -10.76
N LEU A 132 8.91 -9.21 -11.90
CA LEU A 132 9.66 -9.15 -13.15
C LEU A 132 10.89 -8.21 -13.02
N LEU A 133 10.69 -7.02 -12.48
CA LEU A 133 11.78 -6.06 -12.29
C LEU A 133 12.81 -6.55 -11.30
N VAL A 134 12.41 -7.25 -10.23
CA VAL A 134 13.34 -7.93 -9.30
C VAL A 134 14.16 -8.98 -10.02
N ALA A 135 13.56 -9.81 -10.88
CA ALA A 135 14.27 -10.81 -11.66
C ALA A 135 15.29 -10.15 -12.62
N ILE A 136 14.91 -9.06 -13.26
CA ILE A 136 15.82 -8.29 -14.15
C ILE A 136 16.96 -7.67 -13.33
N ALA A 137 16.67 -7.07 -12.17
CA ALA A 137 17.68 -6.48 -11.30
C ALA A 137 18.68 -7.53 -10.81
N TRP A 138 18.17 -8.72 -10.46
CA TRP A 138 19.00 -9.86 -10.06
C TRP A 138 19.91 -10.33 -11.20
N TRP A 139 19.36 -10.48 -12.40
CA TRP A 139 20.12 -10.92 -13.56
C TRP A 139 21.21 -9.93 -13.96
N THR A 140 20.84 -8.65 -14.03
CA THR A 140 21.73 -7.61 -14.55
C THR A 140 22.71 -7.09 -13.50
N GLY A 141 22.40 -7.26 -12.21
CA GLY A 141 23.16 -6.65 -11.11
C GLY A 141 23.07 -5.11 -11.11
N TRP A 142 22.11 -4.51 -11.85
CA TRP A 142 22.05 -3.07 -12.05
C TRP A 142 21.67 -2.31 -10.77
N PRO A 143 22.59 -1.52 -10.16
CA PRO A 143 22.34 -0.90 -8.85
C PRO A 143 21.19 0.11 -8.86
N LEU A 144 21.01 0.83 -9.98
CA LEU A 144 19.95 1.83 -10.08
C LEU A 144 18.56 1.17 -10.12
N LEU A 145 18.44 -0.02 -10.71
CA LEU A 145 17.18 -0.77 -10.70
C LEU A 145 16.86 -1.26 -9.29
N TRP A 146 17.85 -1.66 -8.52
CA TRP A 146 17.66 -1.98 -7.09
C TRP A 146 17.25 -0.75 -6.28
N GLY A 147 17.82 0.43 -6.55
CA GLY A 147 17.40 1.70 -5.95
C GLY A 147 15.93 2.01 -6.27
N TYR A 148 15.53 1.91 -7.54
CA TYR A 148 14.14 2.09 -7.97
C TYR A 148 13.20 1.12 -7.25
N LEU A 149 13.55 -0.18 -7.21
CA LEU A 149 12.77 -1.20 -6.52
C LEU A 149 12.64 -0.93 -5.03
N GLY A 150 13.69 -0.43 -4.38
CA GLY A 150 13.64 -0.04 -2.97
C GLY A 150 12.62 1.08 -2.72
N GLY A 151 12.63 2.11 -3.57
CA GLY A 151 11.65 3.20 -3.52
C GLY A 151 10.23 2.72 -3.80
N ALA A 152 10.03 1.92 -4.84
CA ALA A 152 8.74 1.35 -5.22
C ALA A 152 8.19 0.39 -4.15
N ALA A 153 9.04 -0.46 -3.55
CA ALA A 153 8.66 -1.34 -2.46
C ALA A 153 8.19 -0.55 -1.24
N MET A 154 8.92 0.50 -0.87
CA MET A 154 8.52 1.39 0.22
C MET A 154 7.15 2.02 -0.05
N HIS A 155 6.91 2.52 -1.25
CA HIS A 155 5.63 3.10 -1.65
C HIS A 155 4.50 2.08 -1.53
N LEU A 156 4.64 0.89 -2.13
CA LEU A 156 3.64 -0.18 -2.05
C LEU A 156 3.37 -0.63 -0.60
N LEU A 157 4.38 -0.67 0.26
CA LEU A 157 4.21 -1.00 1.67
C LEU A 157 3.38 0.05 2.41
N LEU A 158 3.60 1.34 2.11
CA LEU A 158 2.79 2.42 2.67
C LEU A 158 1.34 2.32 2.19
N ASP A 159 1.14 2.03 0.92
CA ASP A 159 -0.18 1.81 0.36
C ASP A 159 -0.91 0.65 1.05
N ILE A 160 -0.26 -0.49 1.22
CA ILE A 160 -0.85 -1.64 1.90
C ILE A 160 -1.20 -1.28 3.35
N ALA A 161 -0.31 -0.56 4.02
CA ALA A 161 -0.51 -0.19 5.42
C ALA A 161 -1.66 0.81 5.61
N PHE A 162 -1.81 1.77 4.69
CA PHE A 162 -2.73 2.89 4.87
C PHE A 162 -3.95 2.86 3.96
N ASN A 163 -3.90 2.21 2.80
CA ASN A 163 -5.01 2.15 1.85
C ASN A 163 -6.00 1.00 2.09
N GLY A 164 -5.75 0.14 3.07
CA GLY A 164 -6.64 -1.00 3.36
C GLY A 164 -8.10 -0.65 3.64
N ALA A 165 -8.35 0.58 4.11
CA ALA A 165 -9.71 1.08 4.27
C ALA A 165 -10.37 1.55 2.95
N LEU A 166 -9.57 1.75 1.90
CA LEU A 166 -10.02 2.17 0.58
C LEU A 166 -10.40 0.98 -0.30
N VAL A 167 -9.83 -0.18 -0.02
CA VAL A 167 -10.03 -1.43 -0.77
C VAL A 167 -10.80 -2.43 0.10
N PRO A 168 -12.10 -2.67 -0.18
CA PRO A 168 -12.97 -3.38 0.75
C PRO A 168 -12.71 -4.88 0.84
N THR A 169 -12.06 -5.49 -0.14
CA THR A 169 -11.98 -6.96 -0.20
C THR A 169 -10.64 -7.52 0.27
N ASN A 170 -9.60 -7.32 -0.49
CA ASN A 170 -8.26 -7.80 -0.15
C ASN A 170 -7.22 -6.89 -0.77
N ILE A 171 -6.55 -6.10 0.06
CA ILE A 171 -5.53 -5.13 -0.39
C ILE A 171 -4.39 -5.81 -1.15
N LEU A 172 -3.96 -7.01 -0.74
CA LEU A 172 -2.89 -7.73 -1.43
C LEU A 172 -3.33 -8.21 -2.81
N ALA A 173 -4.55 -8.72 -2.94
CA ALA A 173 -5.10 -9.12 -4.23
C ALA A 173 -5.32 -7.90 -5.14
N PHE A 174 -5.71 -6.76 -4.58
CA PHE A 174 -5.88 -5.51 -5.32
C PHE A 174 -4.61 -5.10 -6.07
N TYR A 175 -3.41 -5.30 -5.51
CA TYR A 175 -2.14 -5.01 -6.17
C TYR A 175 -1.67 -6.11 -7.13
N SER A 176 -2.45 -7.16 -7.40
CA SER A 176 -2.21 -8.09 -8.51
C SER A 176 -2.85 -7.54 -9.79
N PHE A 177 -2.06 -7.39 -10.84
CA PHE A 177 -2.55 -7.01 -12.17
C PHE A 177 -3.51 -8.06 -12.72
N THR A 178 -3.16 -9.33 -12.55
CA THR A 178 -3.98 -10.48 -12.98
C THR A 178 -5.32 -10.48 -12.27
N TYR A 179 -5.36 -10.20 -10.97
CA TYR A 179 -6.60 -10.08 -10.21
C TYR A 179 -7.48 -8.94 -10.74
N ARG A 180 -6.91 -7.75 -10.99
CA ARG A 180 -7.66 -6.63 -11.57
C ARG A 180 -8.17 -6.95 -12.98
N ALA A 181 -7.35 -7.61 -13.80
CA ALA A 181 -7.75 -8.05 -15.14
C ALA A 181 -8.92 -9.05 -15.08
N PHE A 182 -8.88 -10.01 -14.16
CA PHE A 182 -9.97 -10.95 -13.94
C PHE A 182 -11.30 -10.26 -13.59
N HIS A 183 -11.24 -9.13 -12.87
CA HIS A 183 -12.39 -8.29 -12.56
C HIS A 183 -12.70 -7.25 -13.64
N GLY A 184 -12.12 -7.37 -14.84
CA GLY A 184 -12.30 -6.43 -15.95
C GLY A 184 -11.84 -5.02 -15.66
N PHE A 185 -10.91 -4.85 -14.70
CA PHE A 185 -10.43 -3.55 -14.20
C PHE A 185 -11.57 -2.65 -13.67
N SER A 186 -12.70 -3.22 -13.31
CA SER A 186 -13.87 -2.47 -12.85
C SER A 186 -13.63 -1.83 -11.48
N GLY A 187 -13.66 -0.49 -11.41
CA GLY A 187 -13.55 0.24 -10.16
C GLY A 187 -14.63 -0.15 -9.15
N ALA A 188 -15.85 -0.37 -9.61
CA ALA A 188 -16.96 -0.81 -8.77
C ALA A 188 -16.72 -2.19 -8.16
N ALA A 189 -16.16 -3.14 -8.92
CA ALA A 189 -15.84 -4.48 -8.43
C ALA A 189 -14.65 -4.47 -7.45
N LEU A 190 -13.66 -3.60 -7.68
CA LEU A 190 -12.42 -3.54 -6.91
C LEU A 190 -12.55 -2.69 -5.64
N HIS A 191 -13.26 -1.56 -5.68
CA HIS A 191 -13.43 -0.64 -4.54
C HIS A 191 -14.77 -0.80 -3.83
N GLY A 192 -15.74 -1.47 -4.44
CA GLY A 192 -17.12 -1.50 -3.99
C GLY A 192 -17.86 -0.17 -4.24
N HIS A 193 -19.18 -0.19 -4.13
CA HIS A 193 -20.01 1.00 -4.22
C HIS A 193 -19.97 1.75 -2.89
N ARG A 194 -19.13 2.75 -2.77
CA ARG A 194 -19.08 3.64 -1.61
C ARG A 194 -19.02 5.07 -2.10
N ASP A 195 -20.11 5.80 -1.90
CA ASP A 195 -20.07 7.25 -2.03
C ASP A 195 -19.17 7.82 -0.93
N ARG A 196 -18.05 8.37 -1.32
CA ARG A 196 -17.13 9.05 -0.41
C ARG A 196 -17.29 10.55 -0.60
N VAL A 197 -17.70 11.21 0.46
CA VAL A 197 -17.77 12.67 0.48
C VAL A 197 -16.40 13.22 0.87
N VAL A 198 -15.83 14.01 -0.03
CA VAL A 198 -14.60 14.77 0.26
C VAL A 198 -14.98 16.05 0.99
N PRO A 199 -14.32 16.40 2.11
CA PRO A 199 -14.60 17.61 2.86
C PRO A 199 -14.55 18.88 1.99
N VAL A 200 -15.42 19.86 2.28
CA VAL A 200 -15.50 21.11 1.52
C VAL A 200 -14.15 21.85 1.48
N LYS A 201 -13.39 21.83 2.56
CA LYS A 201 -12.02 22.35 2.63
C LYS A 201 -10.99 21.31 2.21
N PHE A 202 -11.12 20.79 1.02
CA PHE A 202 -10.33 19.69 0.47
C PHE A 202 -8.82 19.81 0.72
N TRP A 203 -8.21 20.92 0.38
CA TRP A 203 -6.77 21.09 0.55
C TRP A 203 -6.33 21.14 2.02
N SER A 204 -7.15 21.71 2.88
CA SER A 204 -6.89 21.71 4.32
C SER A 204 -6.96 20.30 4.90
N ALA A 205 -7.95 19.54 4.49
CA ALA A 205 -8.08 18.12 4.88
C ALA A 205 -6.95 17.25 4.30
N PHE A 206 -6.52 17.57 3.08
CA PHE A 206 -5.48 16.84 2.38
C PHE A 206 -4.09 17.03 2.99
N PHE A 207 -3.71 18.28 3.32
CA PHE A 207 -2.36 18.59 3.86
C PHE A 207 -2.26 18.55 5.38
N LYS A 208 -3.34 18.82 6.10
CA LYS A 208 -3.33 18.86 7.58
C LYS A 208 -3.90 17.61 8.24
N GLY A 209 -4.46 16.68 7.45
CA GLY A 209 -5.38 15.70 7.97
C GLY A 209 -6.72 16.34 8.32
N ALA A 210 -7.81 15.58 8.25
CA ALA A 210 -9.08 16.08 8.72
C ALA A 210 -8.98 16.27 10.23
N SER A 211 -8.88 17.51 10.70
CA SER A 211 -9.02 17.80 12.12
C SER A 211 -10.42 17.40 12.55
N SER A 212 -10.53 16.58 13.57
CA SER A 212 -11.77 16.17 14.18
C SER A 212 -12.35 17.36 14.97
N GLY A 213 -13.12 18.21 14.32
CA GLY A 213 -13.76 19.32 14.99
C GLY A 213 -14.11 20.43 14.00
N ASP A 214 -15.17 20.24 13.28
CA ASP A 214 -16.18 21.24 12.84
C ASP A 214 -17.41 20.51 12.35
#